data_b73e33fe7042de038512462e100ce38d
#
_entry.id   b73e33fe7042de038512462e100ce38d
#
_cell.length_a   1.000
_cell.length_b   1.000
_cell.length_c   1.000
_cell.angle_alpha   90.00
_cell.angle_beta   90.00
_cell.angle_gamma   90.00
#
_symmetry.space_group_name_H-M   'P 1'
#
loop_
_entity.id
_entity.type
_entity.pdbx_description
1 polymer ?
#
loop_
_entity_poly.entity_id
_entity_poly.type
_entity_poly.pdbx_seq_one_letter_code
_entity_poly.pdbx_strand_id
1 'polypeptide(L)'
;MDGANHIEGNLSAEGKTFGIVASRFNDFIVKALLDGAIDAIRRHGGDAGAVDVAWVPGSYELPVAAREMALSGRYDAIICLGAVIRGATAHFDYVAGGAANGISAIALETGTPVIFGVITTETIEQAIERAGTKMGNKGFEAAVSAIEMADLMPKLRKGP
;
A
#
# COMPACT_ATOMS: atom_id res chain seq x y z
N MET A 1 8.34 -32.53 3.90
CA MET A 1 6.98 -32.13 3.41
C MET A 1 5.97 -32.59 4.45
N ASP A 2 5.09 -31.69 4.79
CA ASP A 2 4.13 -31.90 5.89
C ASP A 2 2.80 -32.52 5.44
N GLY A 3 2.63 -32.77 4.15
CA GLY A 3 1.38 -33.30 3.58
C GLY A 3 0.21 -32.33 3.48
N ALA A 4 0.42 -31.07 3.84
CA ALA A 4 -0.61 -30.02 3.74
C ALA A 4 -0.65 -29.42 2.34
N ASN A 5 -1.81 -28.91 1.97
CA ASN A 5 -1.97 -28.10 0.74
C ASN A 5 -1.64 -26.64 1.06
N HIS A 6 -0.58 -26.13 0.48
CA HIS A 6 -0.16 -24.73 0.64
C HIS A 6 -0.72 -23.87 -0.49
N ILE A 7 -1.44 -22.82 -0.14
CA ILE A 7 -1.97 -21.85 -1.09
C ILE A 7 -1.19 -20.55 -0.88
N GLU A 8 -0.43 -20.18 -1.88
CA GLU A 8 0.48 -19.02 -1.79
C GLU A 8 0.31 -18.09 -2.97
N GLY A 9 0.50 -16.79 -2.76
CA GLY A 9 0.58 -15.81 -3.82
C GLY A 9 1.97 -15.79 -4.44
N ASN A 10 2.03 -15.73 -5.76
CA ASN A 10 3.28 -15.56 -6.48
C ASN A 10 3.65 -14.08 -6.57
N LEU A 11 4.95 -13.79 -6.67
CA LEU A 11 5.47 -12.45 -6.80
C LEU A 11 5.56 -12.02 -8.28
N SER A 12 4.44 -12.16 -8.99
CA SER A 12 4.31 -11.70 -10.38
C SER A 12 3.20 -10.67 -10.48
N ALA A 13 3.56 -9.49 -10.98
CA ALA A 13 2.61 -8.42 -11.26
C ALA A 13 2.07 -8.46 -12.69
N GLU A 14 2.47 -9.44 -13.49
CA GLU A 14 2.06 -9.55 -14.89
C GLU A 14 0.55 -9.66 -15.02
N GLY A 15 -0.03 -8.78 -15.85
CA GLY A 15 -1.47 -8.76 -16.11
C GLY A 15 -2.33 -8.21 -14.98
N LYS A 16 -1.73 -7.74 -13.89
CA LYS A 16 -2.45 -7.19 -12.74
C LYS A 16 -2.55 -5.67 -12.78
N THR A 17 -3.60 -5.15 -12.18
CA THR A 17 -3.88 -3.72 -12.08
C THR A 17 -3.82 -3.27 -10.63
N PHE A 18 -3.20 -2.11 -10.39
CA PHE A 18 -3.01 -1.58 -9.05
C PHE A 18 -3.50 -0.15 -8.95
N GLY A 19 -4.18 0.16 -7.85
CA GLY A 19 -4.47 1.52 -7.46
C GLY A 19 -3.53 1.96 -6.35
N ILE A 20 -2.98 3.16 -6.45
CA ILE A 20 -2.17 3.75 -5.39
C ILE A 20 -2.85 5.03 -4.93
N VAL A 21 -3.05 5.16 -3.62
CA VAL A 21 -3.49 6.42 -3.01
C VAL A 21 -2.30 7.00 -2.27
N ALA A 22 -1.89 8.19 -2.63
CA ALA A 22 -0.71 8.85 -2.07
C ALA A 22 -1.09 10.18 -1.41
N SER A 23 -0.59 10.43 -0.21
CA SER A 23 -0.84 11.69 0.48
C SER A 23 0.16 12.77 0.05
N ARG A 24 -0.35 14.02 -0.11
CA ARG A 24 0.50 15.16 -0.44
C ARG A 24 1.31 15.67 0.74
N PHE A 25 0.75 15.59 1.93
CA PHE A 25 1.47 16.04 3.12
C PHE A 25 2.72 15.17 3.32
N ASN A 26 3.86 15.79 3.56
CA ASN A 26 5.19 15.17 3.53
C ASN A 26 5.54 14.60 2.15
N ASP A 27 5.25 15.34 1.08
CA ASP A 27 5.36 14.88 -0.30
C ASP A 27 6.77 14.44 -0.70
N PHE A 28 7.81 15.04 -0.14
CA PHE A 28 9.19 14.60 -0.36
C PHE A 28 9.39 13.12 0.00
N ILE A 29 8.85 12.71 1.14
CA ILE A 29 8.91 11.31 1.58
C ILE A 29 7.96 10.45 0.74
N VAL A 30 6.73 10.91 0.54
CA VAL A 30 5.69 10.13 -0.16
C VAL A 30 6.05 9.88 -1.61
N LYS A 31 6.65 10.85 -2.29
CA LYS A 31 7.13 10.65 -3.67
C LYS A 31 8.19 9.57 -3.77
N ALA A 32 9.09 9.51 -2.80
CA ALA A 32 10.10 8.44 -2.74
C ALA A 32 9.46 7.06 -2.50
N LEU A 33 8.42 7.00 -1.65
CA LEU A 33 7.65 5.77 -1.45
C LEU A 33 6.91 5.35 -2.73
N LEU A 34 6.32 6.31 -3.43
CA LEU A 34 5.62 6.06 -4.71
C LEU A 34 6.58 5.53 -5.78
N ASP A 35 7.74 6.16 -5.92
CA ASP A 35 8.77 5.68 -6.86
C ASP A 35 9.18 4.25 -6.54
N GLY A 36 9.36 3.94 -5.25
CA GLY A 36 9.66 2.58 -4.81
C GLY A 36 8.56 1.58 -5.14
N ALA A 37 7.31 1.97 -4.95
CA ALA A 37 6.16 1.11 -5.25
C ALA A 37 6.05 0.81 -6.75
N ILE A 38 6.19 1.83 -7.60
CA ILE A 38 6.16 1.66 -9.05
C ILE A 38 7.35 0.82 -9.53
N ASP A 39 8.54 1.05 -8.98
CA ASP A 39 9.72 0.25 -9.29
C ASP A 39 9.52 -1.23 -8.94
N ALA A 40 8.93 -1.52 -7.78
CA ALA A 40 8.61 -2.89 -7.37
C ALA A 40 7.66 -3.56 -8.38
N ILE A 41 6.61 -2.87 -8.80
CA ILE A 41 5.64 -3.42 -9.76
C ILE A 41 6.33 -3.73 -11.09
N ARG A 42 7.17 -2.81 -11.61
CA ARG A 42 7.92 -3.05 -12.84
C ARG A 42 8.88 -4.22 -12.73
N ARG A 43 9.65 -4.29 -11.64
CA ARG A 43 10.64 -5.36 -11.44
C ARG A 43 10.00 -6.73 -11.30
N HIS A 44 8.75 -6.78 -10.91
CA HIS A 44 7.98 -8.03 -10.81
C HIS A 44 7.12 -8.31 -12.04
N GLY A 45 7.40 -7.66 -13.16
CA GLY A 45 6.77 -7.95 -14.46
C GLY A 45 5.50 -7.17 -14.74
N GLY A 46 5.15 -6.20 -13.91
CA GLY A 46 3.98 -5.35 -14.11
C GLY A 46 4.20 -4.21 -15.09
N ASP A 47 3.11 -3.65 -15.57
CA ASP A 47 3.08 -2.48 -16.44
C ASP A 47 2.75 -1.23 -15.63
N ALA A 48 3.61 -0.22 -15.69
CA ALA A 48 3.34 1.06 -15.04
C ALA A 48 2.07 1.74 -15.59
N GLY A 49 1.68 1.46 -16.83
CA GLY A 49 0.43 1.92 -17.43
C GLY A 49 -0.82 1.27 -16.82
N ALA A 50 -0.67 0.18 -16.09
CA ALA A 50 -1.75 -0.47 -15.35
C ALA A 50 -1.82 -0.01 -13.89
N VAL A 51 -1.17 1.11 -13.54
CA VAL A 51 -1.16 1.70 -12.20
C VAL A 51 -1.80 3.08 -12.26
N ASP A 52 -2.87 3.26 -11.51
CA ASP A 52 -3.49 4.57 -11.31
C ASP A 52 -3.05 5.14 -9.96
N VAL A 53 -2.67 6.41 -9.94
CA VAL A 53 -2.25 7.11 -8.72
C VAL A 53 -3.24 8.23 -8.41
N ALA A 54 -3.89 8.14 -7.26
CA ALA A 54 -4.75 9.20 -6.74
C ALA A 54 -4.03 9.93 -5.60
N TRP A 55 -4.02 11.25 -5.66
CA TRP A 55 -3.42 12.08 -4.63
C TRP A 55 -4.49 12.64 -3.69
N VAL A 56 -4.26 12.52 -2.38
CA VAL A 56 -5.13 13.05 -1.34
C VAL A 56 -4.36 14.05 -0.46
N PRO A 57 -5.05 14.94 0.28
CA PRO A 57 -4.35 15.97 1.07
C PRO A 57 -3.40 15.41 2.13
N GLY A 58 -3.84 14.44 2.91
CA GLY A 58 -3.05 13.86 4.00
C GLY A 58 -3.38 12.40 4.23
N SER A 59 -2.67 11.77 5.18
CA SER A 59 -2.87 10.34 5.46
C SER A 59 -4.26 10.03 6.04
N TYR A 60 -4.90 10.99 6.70
CA TYR A 60 -6.24 10.81 7.24
C TYR A 60 -7.30 10.61 6.13
N GLU A 61 -7.06 11.13 4.92
CA GLU A 61 -7.96 11.01 3.77
C GLU A 61 -7.68 9.79 2.90
N LEU A 62 -6.61 9.03 3.17
CA LEU A 62 -6.29 7.81 2.42
C LEU A 62 -7.44 6.80 2.41
N PRO A 63 -8.09 6.49 3.55
CA PRO A 63 -9.13 5.47 3.57
C PRO A 63 -10.31 5.76 2.64
N VAL A 64 -10.83 6.97 2.62
CA VAL A 64 -12.00 7.27 1.80
C VAL A 64 -11.72 7.14 0.30
N ALA A 65 -10.54 7.57 -0.15
CA ALA A 65 -10.13 7.41 -1.54
C ALA A 65 -9.87 5.93 -1.89
N ALA A 66 -9.21 5.20 -0.98
CA ALA A 66 -8.97 3.77 -1.16
C ALA A 66 -10.30 3.00 -1.26
N ARG A 67 -11.31 3.38 -0.48
CA ARG A 67 -12.62 2.76 -0.53
C ARG A 67 -13.27 2.92 -1.90
N GLU A 68 -13.24 4.13 -2.46
CA GLU A 68 -13.78 4.38 -3.80
C GLU A 68 -13.04 3.56 -4.87
N MET A 69 -11.72 3.49 -4.78
CA MET A 69 -10.95 2.65 -5.70
C MET A 69 -11.29 1.17 -5.54
N ALA A 70 -11.41 0.67 -4.32
CA ALA A 70 -11.75 -0.72 -4.05
C ALA A 70 -13.14 -1.08 -4.58
N LEU A 71 -14.13 -0.21 -4.38
CA LEU A 71 -15.51 -0.43 -4.85
C LEU A 71 -15.64 -0.36 -6.37
N SER A 72 -14.70 0.26 -7.07
CA SER A 72 -14.74 0.36 -8.54
C SER A 72 -14.58 -1.00 -9.23
N GLY A 73 -13.97 -1.97 -8.57
CA GLY A 73 -13.70 -3.30 -9.15
C GLY A 73 -12.60 -3.30 -10.21
N ARG A 74 -11.90 -2.17 -10.41
CA ARG A 74 -10.88 -2.04 -11.46
C ARG A 74 -9.49 -2.49 -11.07
N TYR A 75 -9.25 -2.72 -9.78
CA TYR A 75 -7.91 -3.00 -9.26
C TYR A 75 -7.84 -4.34 -8.55
N ASP A 76 -6.76 -5.05 -8.76
CA ASP A 76 -6.48 -6.31 -8.06
C ASP A 76 -5.99 -6.09 -6.62
N ALA A 77 -5.36 -4.95 -6.39
CA ALA A 77 -4.95 -4.50 -5.06
C ALA A 77 -4.78 -2.99 -5.04
N ILE A 78 -4.88 -2.41 -3.85
CA ILE A 78 -4.70 -0.98 -3.61
C ILE A 78 -3.59 -0.80 -2.60
N ILE A 79 -2.74 0.21 -2.84
CA ILE A 79 -1.62 0.55 -1.98
C ILE A 79 -1.85 1.96 -1.45
N CYS A 80 -1.85 2.15 -0.15
CA CYS A 80 -1.94 3.46 0.49
C CYS A 80 -0.55 3.91 0.93
N LEU A 81 -0.09 5.02 0.43
CA LEU A 81 1.23 5.58 0.74
C LEU A 81 1.08 6.92 1.45
N GLY A 82 1.74 7.06 2.57
CA GLY A 82 1.74 8.27 3.37
C GLY A 82 2.89 8.28 4.36
N ALA A 83 3.09 9.42 5.00
CA ALA A 83 4.08 9.56 6.04
C ALA A 83 3.49 10.41 7.16
N VAL A 84 3.42 9.85 8.35
CA VAL A 84 2.96 10.53 9.55
C VAL A 84 4.15 10.63 10.51
N ILE A 85 4.59 11.85 10.76
CA ILE A 85 5.75 12.13 11.60
C ILE A 85 5.25 12.81 12.87
N ARG A 86 5.65 12.29 14.04
CA ARG A 86 5.20 12.82 15.30
C ARG A 86 5.62 14.27 15.48
N GLY A 87 4.67 15.11 15.83
CA GLY A 87 4.89 16.50 16.21
C GLY A 87 4.77 16.69 17.71
N ALA A 88 4.60 17.94 18.14
CA ALA A 88 4.53 18.33 19.55
C ALA A 88 3.17 18.01 20.20
N THR A 89 2.17 17.60 19.43
CA THR A 89 0.80 17.41 19.91
C THR A 89 0.30 15.99 19.65
N ALA A 90 -0.88 15.66 20.18
CA ALA A 90 -1.52 14.36 19.99
C ALA A 90 -2.07 14.13 18.56
N HIS A 91 -1.95 15.10 17.66
CA HIS A 91 -2.45 15.02 16.28
C HIS A 91 -1.94 13.78 15.54
N PHE A 92 -0.67 13.41 15.75
CA PHE A 92 -0.07 12.19 15.20
C PHE A 92 -0.89 10.94 15.49
N ASP A 93 -1.34 10.77 16.74
CA ASP A 93 -2.05 9.56 17.15
C ASP A 93 -3.39 9.42 16.45
N TYR A 94 -4.11 10.53 16.25
CA TYR A 94 -5.39 10.53 15.55
C TYR A 94 -5.23 10.26 14.06
N VAL A 95 -4.23 10.87 13.42
CA VAL A 95 -3.99 10.68 11.98
C VAL A 95 -3.51 9.26 11.69
N ALA A 96 -2.52 8.78 12.44
CA ALA A 96 -1.96 7.45 12.25
C ALA A 96 -3.01 6.37 12.57
N GLY A 97 -3.74 6.51 13.69
CA GLY A 97 -4.78 5.57 14.08
C GLY A 97 -5.95 5.56 13.11
N GLY A 98 -6.39 6.73 12.66
CA GLY A 98 -7.47 6.84 11.67
C GLY A 98 -7.11 6.21 10.33
N ALA A 99 -5.90 6.46 9.84
CA ALA A 99 -5.42 5.86 8.59
C ALA A 99 -5.34 4.32 8.72
N ALA A 100 -4.72 3.82 9.78
CA ALA A 100 -4.56 2.38 9.99
C ALA A 100 -5.90 1.65 10.12
N ASN A 101 -6.79 2.15 10.95
CA ASN A 101 -8.10 1.53 11.18
C ASN A 101 -8.98 1.61 9.93
N GLY A 102 -8.98 2.74 9.24
CA GLY A 102 -9.77 2.92 8.02
C GLY A 102 -9.31 2.02 6.88
N ILE A 103 -8.00 1.92 6.65
CA ILE A 103 -7.43 1.07 5.60
C ILE A 103 -7.75 -0.40 5.88
N SER A 104 -7.58 -0.85 7.12
CA SER A 104 -7.92 -2.23 7.52
C SER A 104 -9.40 -2.54 7.29
N ALA A 105 -10.29 -1.63 7.67
CA ALA A 105 -11.73 -1.80 7.51
C ALA A 105 -12.14 -1.97 6.04
N ILE A 106 -11.56 -1.18 5.14
CA ILE A 106 -11.88 -1.23 3.71
C ILE A 106 -11.52 -2.58 3.10
N ALA A 107 -10.34 -3.10 3.42
CA ALA A 107 -9.91 -4.41 2.93
C ALA A 107 -10.89 -5.50 3.34
N LEU A 108 -11.35 -5.49 4.60
CA LEU A 108 -12.30 -6.47 5.12
C LEU A 108 -13.70 -6.31 4.50
N GLU A 109 -14.19 -5.07 4.34
CA GLU A 109 -15.50 -4.80 3.76
C GLU A 109 -15.61 -5.18 2.29
N THR A 110 -14.56 -4.89 1.52
CA THR A 110 -14.60 -5.01 0.05
C THR A 110 -14.03 -6.32 -0.45
N GLY A 111 -13.21 -7.00 0.35
CA GLY A 111 -12.46 -8.18 -0.09
C GLY A 111 -11.33 -7.86 -1.07
N THR A 112 -11.07 -6.58 -1.35
CA THR A 112 -9.93 -6.15 -2.16
C THR A 112 -8.74 -5.90 -1.24
N PRO A 113 -7.57 -6.44 -1.54
CA PRO A 113 -6.38 -6.13 -0.74
C PRO A 113 -6.09 -4.64 -0.75
N VAL A 114 -5.96 -4.05 0.43
CA VAL A 114 -5.57 -2.65 0.62
C VAL A 114 -4.36 -2.64 1.54
N ILE A 115 -3.23 -2.25 1.02
CA ILE A 115 -1.96 -2.38 1.70
C ILE A 115 -1.61 -1.10 2.44
N PHE A 116 -1.22 -1.24 3.68
CA PHE A 116 -0.81 -0.16 4.56
C PHE A 116 0.66 0.19 4.31
N GLY A 117 0.88 1.13 3.40
CA GLY A 117 2.21 1.68 3.09
C GLY A 117 2.44 3.04 3.74
N VAL A 118 1.79 3.32 4.86
CA VAL A 118 1.95 4.56 5.61
C VAL A 118 3.04 4.37 6.65
N ILE A 119 4.11 5.14 6.54
CA ILE A 119 5.15 5.12 7.57
C ILE A 119 4.75 6.05 8.72
N THR A 120 5.01 5.59 9.93
CA THR A 120 4.74 6.34 11.15
C THR A 120 6.04 6.43 11.94
N THR A 121 6.57 7.63 12.09
CA THR A 121 7.88 7.82 12.69
C THR A 121 7.87 8.92 13.74
N GLU A 122 8.84 8.86 14.65
CA GLU A 122 9.05 9.88 15.67
C GLU A 122 9.77 11.10 15.10
N THR A 123 10.65 10.89 14.09
CA THR A 123 11.49 11.95 13.52
C THR A 123 11.44 11.94 12.00
N ILE A 124 11.83 13.07 11.39
CA ILE A 124 11.98 13.20 9.92
C ILE A 124 13.06 12.25 9.42
N GLU A 125 14.16 12.12 10.17
CA GLU A 125 15.28 11.24 9.82
C GLU A 125 14.83 9.78 9.70
N GLN A 126 14.00 9.32 10.64
CA GLN A 126 13.42 7.98 10.58
C GLN A 126 12.56 7.78 9.33
N ALA A 127 11.82 8.80 8.91
CA ALA A 127 11.01 8.74 7.70
C ALA A 127 11.92 8.64 6.45
N ILE A 128 12.97 9.44 6.38
CA ILE A 128 13.95 9.39 5.29
C ILE A 128 14.62 8.01 5.23
N GLU A 129 15.00 7.44 6.38
CA GLU A 129 15.62 6.12 6.44
C GLU A 129 14.74 5.02 5.82
N ARG A 130 13.41 5.18 5.85
CA ARG A 130 12.42 4.20 5.39
C ARG A 130 11.88 4.47 3.99
N ALA A 131 12.33 5.54 3.37
CA ALA A 131 11.88 5.97 2.05
C ALA A 131 12.98 5.85 0.98
N GLY A 132 13.81 4.81 1.11
CA GLY A 132 14.83 4.49 0.10
C GLY A 132 16.26 4.73 0.56
N THR A 133 16.52 4.79 1.88
CA THR A 133 17.88 4.87 2.41
C THR A 133 18.17 3.70 3.35
N LYS A 134 18.65 3.94 4.55
CA LYS A 134 19.20 2.93 5.46
C LYS A 134 18.27 1.74 5.74
N MET A 135 16.98 1.99 5.89
CA MET A 135 15.97 0.97 6.22
C MET A 135 15.20 0.46 4.99
N GLY A 136 15.72 0.66 3.79
CA GLY A 136 15.06 0.27 2.56
C GLY A 136 13.95 1.25 2.17
N ASN A 137 13.01 0.79 1.35
CA ASN A 137 11.90 1.60 0.88
C ASN A 137 10.58 0.90 1.22
N LYS A 138 9.79 1.49 2.12
CA LYS A 138 8.52 0.93 2.57
C LYS A 138 7.44 0.94 1.47
N GLY A 139 7.56 1.84 0.50
CA GLY A 139 6.68 1.82 -0.68
C GLY A 139 6.95 0.60 -1.57
N PHE A 140 8.21 0.28 -1.78
CA PHE A 140 8.61 -0.93 -2.49
C PHE A 140 8.07 -2.19 -1.78
N GLU A 141 8.26 -2.28 -0.47
CA GLU A 141 7.78 -3.41 0.33
C GLU A 141 6.25 -3.53 0.29
N ALA A 142 5.54 -2.39 0.38
CA ALA A 142 4.08 -2.37 0.30
C ALA A 142 3.59 -2.89 -1.07
N ALA A 143 4.26 -2.51 -2.14
CA ALA A 143 3.92 -2.99 -3.48
C ALA A 143 4.19 -4.50 -3.63
N VAL A 144 5.26 -5.02 -3.06
CA VAL A 144 5.52 -6.47 -3.06
C VAL A 144 4.40 -7.22 -2.33
N SER A 145 3.95 -6.70 -1.19
CA SER A 145 2.79 -7.27 -0.47
C SER A 145 1.51 -7.20 -1.31
N ALA A 146 1.28 -6.10 -2.02
CA ALA A 146 0.13 -5.96 -2.91
C ALA A 146 0.15 -6.98 -4.04
N ILE A 147 1.31 -7.22 -4.63
CA ILE A 147 1.49 -8.21 -5.70
C ILE A 147 1.15 -9.62 -5.18
N GLU A 148 1.69 -9.99 -4.04
CA GLU A 148 1.42 -11.28 -3.41
C GLU A 148 -0.06 -11.47 -3.12
N MET A 149 -0.70 -10.47 -2.50
CA MET A 149 -2.12 -10.54 -2.15
C MET A 149 -3.03 -10.53 -3.39
N ALA A 150 -2.68 -9.78 -4.43
CA ALA A 150 -3.43 -9.77 -5.69
C ALA A 150 -3.44 -11.14 -6.37
N ASP A 151 -2.36 -11.90 -6.23
CA ASP A 151 -2.26 -13.26 -6.76
C ASP A 151 -2.95 -14.29 -5.85
N LEU A 152 -2.84 -14.11 -4.54
CA LEU A 152 -3.42 -15.03 -3.56
C LEU A 152 -4.95 -15.03 -3.53
N MET A 153 -5.58 -13.86 -3.56
CA MET A 153 -7.03 -13.74 -3.35
C MET A 153 -7.86 -14.55 -4.36
N PRO A 154 -7.58 -14.52 -5.68
CA PRO A 154 -8.30 -15.36 -6.62
C PRO A 154 -8.14 -16.85 -6.34
N LYS A 155 -6.98 -17.29 -5.89
CA LYS A 155 -6.73 -18.69 -5.54
C LYS A 155 -7.58 -19.14 -4.35
N LEU A 156 -7.71 -18.28 -3.34
CA LEU A 156 -8.55 -18.57 -2.17
C LEU A 156 -10.04 -18.66 -2.55
N ARG A 157 -10.49 -17.82 -3.45
CA ARG A 157 -11.90 -17.80 -3.90
C ARG A 157 -12.27 -19.03 -4.73
N LYS A 158 -11.34 -19.54 -5.53
CA LYS A 158 -11.58 -20.73 -6.35
C LYS A 158 -11.59 -22.02 -5.52
N GLY A 159 -10.90 -22.03 -4.40
CA GLY A 159 -10.66 -23.23 -3.61
C GLY A 159 -9.62 -24.15 -4.23
N PRO A 160 -9.30 -25.23 -3.54
CA PRO A 160 -8.33 -26.22 -4.00
C PRO A 160 -8.79 -26.95 -5.28
#